data_d49ca7395df8a7e680c9513d1c556578
#
_entry.id   d49ca7395df8a7e680c9513d1c556578
#
_cell.length_a   1.000
_cell.length_b   1.000
_cell.length_c   1.000
_cell.angle_alpha   90.00
_cell.angle_beta   90.00
_cell.angle_gamma   90.00
#
_symmetry.space_group_name_H-M   'P 1'
#
loop_
_entity.id
_entity.type
_entity.pdbx_description
1 polymer ?
#
loop_
_entity_poly.entity_id
_entity_poly.type
_entity_poly.pdbx_seq_one_letter_code
_entity_poly.pdbx_strand_id
1 'polypeptide(L)'
;MSRLRRLVLSDRYFFVTCNLRRSRRALGEHDFGRLTSSLARMREKHGFALTAWVFLPDHWHAILYPRQPLTISALLKALKVSSMIAVNRGRREAGELWQGRFFDHALRTVRDYLESVEYIHLNPVRRSLVKQPEQWPWSSYREYAGLDGAEQERQCGLKIDPAARDCLPTRVQGFEAKSRPDPSGRYLALPL
;
A
#
# COMPACT_ATOMS: atom_id res chain seq x y z
N MET A 1 15.50 24.42 -16.14
CA MET A 1 14.56 23.39 -15.68
C MET A 1 15.04 22.88 -14.32
N SER A 2 14.34 23.22 -13.24
CA SER A 2 14.71 22.83 -11.87
C SER A 2 14.55 21.32 -11.73
N ARG A 3 15.64 20.60 -11.54
CA ARG A 3 15.61 19.21 -11.06
C ARG A 3 15.16 19.25 -9.60
N LEU A 4 13.89 18.94 -9.34
CA LEU A 4 13.42 18.63 -7.99
C LEU A 4 14.33 17.52 -7.44
N ARG A 5 15.26 17.89 -6.54
CA ARG A 5 16.00 16.93 -5.75
C ARG A 5 14.98 16.18 -4.90
N ARG A 6 14.70 14.92 -5.24
CA ARG A 6 13.97 14.05 -4.33
C ARG A 6 14.78 13.97 -3.05
N LEU A 7 14.17 14.42 -1.97
CA LEU A 7 14.75 14.22 -0.63
C LEU A 7 14.95 12.72 -0.43
N VAL A 8 16.20 12.33 -0.16
CA VAL A 8 16.56 10.96 0.21
C VAL A 8 16.09 10.78 1.65
N LEU A 9 14.83 10.38 1.81
CA LEU A 9 14.23 10.20 3.13
C LEU A 9 14.02 8.70 3.37
N SER A 10 14.53 8.24 4.50
CA SER A 10 14.23 6.95 5.12
C SER A 10 13.59 7.19 6.50
N ASP A 11 13.24 6.12 7.20
CA ASP A 11 12.74 6.14 8.57
C ASP A 11 11.50 7.02 8.76
N ARG A 12 10.58 6.94 7.82
CA ARG A 12 9.23 7.53 7.91
C ARG A 12 8.25 6.81 7.02
N TYR A 13 6.97 7.00 7.29
CA TYR A 13 5.90 6.46 6.46
C TYR A 13 5.71 7.28 5.18
N PHE A 14 5.54 6.57 4.08
CA PHE A 14 5.21 7.15 2.78
C PHE A 14 3.93 6.53 2.25
N PHE A 15 2.95 7.37 1.92
CA PHE A 15 1.88 6.97 1.03
C PHE A 15 2.43 6.96 -0.40
N VAL A 16 2.19 5.86 -1.11
CA VAL A 16 2.69 5.70 -2.48
C VAL A 16 1.59 5.29 -3.44
N THR A 17 1.73 5.71 -4.69
CA THR A 17 0.88 5.28 -5.82
C THR A 17 1.74 4.87 -6.99
N CYS A 18 1.51 3.67 -7.50
CA CYS A 18 2.13 3.19 -8.74
C CYS A 18 1.06 2.88 -9.77
N ASN A 19 1.08 3.64 -10.87
CA ASN A 19 0.12 3.50 -11.95
C ASN A 19 0.59 2.51 -13.02
N LEU A 20 -0.33 1.72 -13.53
CA LEU A 20 -0.14 0.89 -14.69
C LEU A 20 0.09 1.78 -15.93
N ARG A 21 0.88 1.34 -16.88
CA ARG A 21 1.01 2.05 -18.17
C ARG A 21 -0.30 1.94 -18.94
N ARG A 22 -0.72 3.05 -19.56
CA ARG A 22 -1.97 3.13 -20.33
C ARG A 22 -2.06 2.11 -21.48
N SER A 23 -0.90 1.70 -22.02
CA SER A 23 -0.82 0.69 -23.08
C SER A 23 -0.95 -0.75 -22.57
N ARG A 24 -1.06 -0.95 -21.27
CA ARG A 24 -1.13 -2.30 -20.67
C ARG A 24 -2.58 -2.67 -20.34
N ARG A 25 -2.90 -3.94 -20.53
CA ARG A 25 -4.18 -4.50 -20.10
C ARG A 25 -4.34 -4.35 -18.58
N ALA A 26 -5.54 -4.03 -18.11
CA ALA A 26 -5.87 -3.95 -16.70
C ALA A 26 -5.42 -5.21 -15.93
N LEU A 27 -5.04 -5.01 -14.67
CA LEU A 27 -4.66 -6.09 -13.77
C LEU A 27 -5.91 -6.86 -13.34
N GLY A 28 -5.81 -8.18 -13.27
CA GLY A 28 -6.85 -9.07 -12.76
C GLY A 28 -6.36 -9.87 -11.54
N GLU A 29 -7.19 -10.75 -11.00
CA GLU A 29 -6.92 -11.52 -9.78
C GLU A 29 -5.60 -12.27 -9.81
N HIS A 30 -5.29 -12.96 -10.92
CA HIS A 30 -4.02 -13.65 -11.07
C HIS A 30 -2.80 -12.70 -11.00
N ASP A 31 -2.96 -11.46 -11.47
CA ASP A 31 -1.89 -10.46 -11.38
C ASP A 31 -1.78 -9.93 -9.97
N PHE A 32 -2.91 -9.71 -9.28
CA PHE A 32 -2.91 -9.30 -7.88
C PHE A 32 -2.19 -10.33 -7.00
N GLY A 33 -2.43 -11.63 -7.21
CA GLY A 33 -1.69 -12.69 -6.52
C GLY A 33 -0.17 -12.64 -6.78
N ARG A 34 0.25 -12.26 -7.99
CA ARG A 34 1.68 -12.04 -8.31
C ARG A 34 2.24 -10.78 -7.65
N LEU A 35 1.43 -9.72 -7.54
CA LEU A 35 1.80 -8.50 -6.85
C LEU A 35 2.00 -8.74 -5.35
N THR A 36 1.06 -9.44 -4.68
CA THR A 36 1.19 -9.77 -3.26
C THR A 36 2.43 -10.60 -2.99
N SER A 37 2.68 -11.64 -3.80
CA SER A 37 3.88 -12.48 -3.69
C SER A 37 5.17 -11.66 -3.92
N SER A 38 5.16 -10.71 -4.86
CA SER A 38 6.29 -9.81 -5.09
C SER A 38 6.54 -8.88 -3.90
N LEU A 39 5.47 -8.30 -3.32
CA LEU A 39 5.57 -7.44 -2.15
C LEU A 39 6.12 -8.22 -0.94
N ALA A 40 5.60 -9.41 -0.67
CA ALA A 40 6.05 -10.27 0.42
C ALA A 40 7.55 -10.59 0.31
N ARG A 41 8.00 -11.07 -0.85
CA ARG A 41 9.44 -11.34 -1.08
C ARG A 41 10.31 -10.09 -0.94
N MET A 42 9.87 -8.95 -1.45
CA MET A 42 10.64 -7.72 -1.34
C MET A 42 10.69 -7.22 0.10
N ARG A 43 9.62 -7.40 0.88
CA ARG A 43 9.59 -7.09 2.31
C ARG A 43 10.58 -7.95 3.09
N GLU A 44 10.58 -9.25 2.87
CA GLU A 44 11.54 -10.19 3.46
C GLU A 44 12.99 -9.80 3.11
N LYS A 45 13.25 -9.51 1.84
CA LYS A 45 14.59 -9.16 1.35
C LYS A 45 15.12 -7.82 1.87
N HIS A 46 14.26 -6.82 2.00
CA HIS A 46 14.69 -5.43 2.26
C HIS A 46 14.29 -4.89 3.64
N GLY A 47 13.48 -5.62 4.41
CA GLY A 47 13.14 -5.26 5.79
C GLY A 47 12.33 -3.99 5.96
N PHE A 48 11.54 -3.58 4.95
CA PHE A 48 10.62 -2.44 5.10
C PHE A 48 9.30 -2.86 5.75
N ALA A 49 8.62 -1.92 6.44
CA ALA A 49 7.27 -2.18 6.91
C ALA A 49 6.21 -1.77 5.88
N LEU A 50 5.14 -2.56 5.82
CA LEU A 50 3.95 -2.35 4.99
C LEU A 50 2.75 -2.27 5.93
N THR A 51 2.12 -1.11 6.06
CA THR A 51 1.05 -0.91 7.04
C THR A 51 -0.34 -0.75 6.45
N ALA A 52 -0.47 -0.41 5.19
CA ALA A 52 -1.74 -0.44 4.46
C ALA A 52 -1.47 -0.64 2.97
N TRP A 53 -2.42 -1.28 2.26
CA TRP A 53 -2.29 -1.48 0.81
C TRP A 53 -3.63 -1.78 0.14
N VAL A 54 -3.71 -1.52 -1.17
CA VAL A 54 -4.78 -1.94 -2.07
C VAL A 54 -4.24 -2.09 -3.49
N PHE A 55 -4.61 -3.18 -4.17
CA PHE A 55 -4.39 -3.36 -5.60
C PHE A 55 -5.68 -3.10 -6.36
N LEU A 56 -5.57 -2.35 -7.45
CA LEU A 56 -6.68 -1.94 -8.32
C LEU A 56 -6.32 -2.27 -9.78
N PRO A 57 -7.29 -2.35 -10.69
CA PRO A 57 -7.03 -2.78 -12.07
C PRO A 57 -6.00 -1.94 -12.82
N ASP A 58 -5.83 -0.68 -12.48
CA ASP A 58 -4.96 0.27 -13.19
C ASP A 58 -3.85 0.90 -12.34
N HIS A 59 -3.84 0.64 -11.02
CA HIS A 59 -2.82 1.14 -10.09
C HIS A 59 -2.87 0.42 -8.77
N TRP A 60 -1.93 0.74 -7.88
CA TRP A 60 -1.97 0.32 -6.48
C TRP A 60 -1.51 1.43 -5.56
N HIS A 61 -1.99 1.37 -4.32
CA HIS A 61 -1.56 2.23 -3.23
C HIS A 61 -1.01 1.40 -2.09
N ALA A 62 -0.05 1.98 -1.35
CA ALA A 62 0.40 1.42 -0.09
C ALA A 62 0.94 2.51 0.85
N ILE A 63 1.00 2.19 2.13
CA ILE A 63 1.81 2.91 3.11
C ILE A 63 3.02 2.04 3.43
N LEU A 64 4.21 2.57 3.11
CA LEU A 64 5.49 1.90 3.25
C LEU A 64 6.41 2.67 4.20
N TYR A 65 7.19 1.94 5.00
CA TYR A 65 8.21 2.48 5.87
C TYR A 65 9.57 1.85 5.52
N PRO A 66 10.37 2.49 4.65
CA PRO A 66 11.73 2.04 4.38
C PRO A 66 12.65 2.40 5.54
N ARG A 67 13.44 1.44 6.00
CA ARG A 67 14.47 1.64 7.05
C ARG A 67 15.82 1.92 6.40
N GLN A 68 16.63 2.77 7.02
CA GLN A 68 18.00 3.02 6.52
C GLN A 68 18.79 1.71 6.36
N PRO A 69 19.61 1.62 5.30
CA PRO A 69 19.92 2.63 4.28
C PRO A 69 18.96 2.68 3.10
N LEU A 70 17.83 1.93 3.15
CA LEU A 70 16.86 1.83 2.05
C LEU A 70 16.06 3.15 1.92
N THR A 71 16.09 3.74 0.74
CA THR A 71 15.25 4.91 0.43
C THR A 71 13.94 4.50 -0.21
N ILE A 72 12.91 5.35 -0.11
CA ILE A 72 11.62 5.08 -0.78
C ILE A 72 11.77 4.92 -2.29
N SER A 73 12.66 5.69 -2.92
CA SER A 73 12.91 5.59 -4.35
C SER A 73 13.56 4.26 -4.75
N ALA A 74 14.53 3.77 -3.97
CA ALA A 74 15.17 2.47 -4.20
C ALA A 74 14.18 1.33 -3.99
N LEU A 75 13.39 1.40 -2.93
CA LEU A 75 12.34 0.42 -2.62
C LEU A 75 11.31 0.34 -3.74
N LEU A 76 10.74 1.48 -4.16
CA LEU A 76 9.74 1.48 -5.23
C LEU A 76 10.29 1.03 -6.59
N LYS A 77 11.57 1.33 -6.88
CA LYS A 77 12.24 0.78 -8.07
C LYS A 77 12.29 -0.76 -7.99
N ALA A 78 12.70 -1.31 -6.85
CA ALA A 78 12.78 -2.76 -6.65
C ALA A 78 11.40 -3.43 -6.73
N LEU A 79 10.38 -2.86 -6.08
CA LEU A 79 9.00 -3.35 -6.13
C LEU A 79 8.44 -3.34 -7.55
N LYS A 80 8.62 -2.24 -8.29
CA LYS A 80 8.16 -2.13 -9.68
C LYS A 80 8.82 -3.15 -10.60
N VAL A 81 10.13 -3.36 -10.47
CA VAL A 81 10.87 -4.35 -11.27
C VAL A 81 10.43 -5.76 -10.91
N SER A 82 10.39 -6.11 -9.63
CA SER A 82 10.00 -7.45 -9.18
C SER A 82 8.58 -7.81 -9.62
N SER A 83 7.62 -6.90 -9.41
CA SER A 83 6.23 -7.13 -9.78
C SER A 83 6.01 -7.16 -11.31
N MET A 84 6.71 -6.31 -12.05
CA MET A 84 6.69 -6.33 -13.52
C MET A 84 7.15 -7.68 -14.06
N ILE A 85 8.26 -8.21 -13.56
CA ILE A 85 8.78 -9.53 -13.97
C ILE A 85 7.76 -10.62 -13.68
N ALA A 86 7.16 -10.62 -12.47
CA ALA A 86 6.20 -11.62 -12.07
C ALA A 86 4.91 -11.60 -12.93
N VAL A 87 4.37 -10.40 -13.18
CA VAL A 87 3.16 -10.22 -14.00
C VAL A 87 3.44 -10.57 -15.45
N ASN A 88 4.52 -10.04 -16.04
CA ASN A 88 4.88 -10.31 -17.43
C ASN A 88 5.12 -11.81 -17.69
N ARG A 89 5.84 -12.49 -16.77
CA ARG A 89 6.05 -13.94 -16.87
C ARG A 89 4.71 -14.70 -16.86
N GLY A 90 3.79 -14.31 -15.97
CA GLY A 90 2.48 -14.95 -15.90
C GLY A 90 1.58 -14.68 -17.10
N ARG A 91 1.69 -13.51 -17.70
CA ARG A 91 0.96 -13.09 -18.89
C ARG A 91 1.62 -13.54 -20.21
N ARG A 92 2.86 -14.02 -20.18
CA ARG A 92 3.73 -14.25 -21.35
C ARG A 92 3.92 -12.97 -22.17
N GLU A 93 4.05 -11.85 -21.47
CA GLU A 93 4.23 -10.53 -22.04
C GLU A 93 5.63 -9.99 -21.70
N ALA A 94 6.06 -8.94 -22.40
CA ALA A 94 7.33 -8.26 -22.17
C ALA A 94 7.13 -6.74 -22.07
N GLY A 95 8.18 -6.03 -21.68
CA GLY A 95 8.21 -4.58 -21.59
C GLY A 95 7.74 -4.03 -20.25
N GLU A 96 7.68 -2.70 -20.18
CA GLU A 96 7.37 -2.00 -18.93
C GLU A 96 5.90 -2.16 -18.54
N LEU A 97 5.64 -2.54 -17.30
CA LEU A 97 4.30 -2.67 -16.73
C LEU A 97 3.83 -1.35 -16.13
N TRP A 98 4.69 -0.70 -15.36
CA TRP A 98 4.37 0.49 -14.59
C TRP A 98 4.81 1.77 -15.31
N GLN A 99 4.10 2.87 -15.05
CA GLN A 99 4.57 4.19 -15.48
C GLN A 99 5.94 4.50 -14.86
N GLY A 100 6.80 5.23 -15.57
CA GLY A 100 8.15 5.55 -15.12
C GLY A 100 8.15 6.30 -13.78
N ARG A 101 7.25 7.28 -13.64
CA ARG A 101 7.06 8.04 -12.40
C ARG A 101 6.12 7.31 -11.46
N PHE A 102 6.26 7.58 -10.17
CA PHE A 102 5.34 7.20 -9.11
C PHE A 102 5.05 8.44 -8.26
N PHE A 103 3.93 8.43 -7.56
CA PHE A 103 3.64 9.43 -6.55
C PHE A 103 4.09 8.90 -5.20
N ASP A 104 4.77 9.72 -4.42
CA ASP A 104 5.12 9.48 -3.04
C ASP A 104 4.86 10.73 -2.20
N HIS A 105 4.28 10.54 -1.02
CA HIS A 105 4.02 11.57 -0.04
C HIS A 105 4.47 11.09 1.33
N ALA A 106 5.42 11.81 1.94
CA ALA A 106 5.87 11.52 3.30
C ALA A 106 4.79 11.95 4.30
N LEU A 107 4.27 11.00 5.06
CA LEU A 107 3.24 11.24 6.07
C LEU A 107 3.88 11.95 7.27
N ARG A 108 3.33 13.09 7.65
CA ARG A 108 3.92 13.99 8.64
C ARG A 108 3.20 13.99 9.98
N THR A 109 1.95 13.55 9.99
CA THR A 109 1.11 13.52 11.18
C THR A 109 0.33 12.22 11.27
N VAL A 110 -0.16 11.89 12.46
CA VAL A 110 -1.07 10.77 12.66
C VAL A 110 -2.33 10.94 11.80
N ARG A 111 -2.82 12.17 11.69
CA ARG A 111 -3.98 12.48 10.86
C ARG A 111 -3.72 12.16 9.38
N ASP A 112 -2.58 12.60 8.80
CA ASP A 112 -2.20 12.27 7.42
C ASP A 112 -2.15 10.75 7.20
N TYR A 113 -1.65 10.02 8.22
CA TYR A 113 -1.58 8.56 8.18
C TYR A 113 -2.98 7.94 8.13
N LEU A 114 -3.88 8.33 9.03
CA LEU A 114 -5.25 7.80 9.11
C LEU A 114 -6.06 8.13 7.86
N GLU A 115 -5.98 9.37 7.37
CA GLU A 115 -6.64 9.79 6.13
C GLU A 115 -6.12 8.99 4.92
N SER A 116 -4.82 8.67 4.90
CA SER A 116 -4.22 7.84 3.85
C SER A 116 -4.67 6.38 3.93
N VAL A 117 -4.79 5.82 5.14
CA VAL A 117 -5.33 4.46 5.35
C VAL A 117 -6.78 4.38 4.89
N GLU A 118 -7.62 5.34 5.29
CA GLU A 118 -9.02 5.43 4.87
C GLU A 118 -9.13 5.54 3.34
N TYR A 119 -8.33 6.43 2.74
CA TYR A 119 -8.28 6.59 1.29
C TYR A 119 -7.95 5.27 0.58
N ILE A 120 -6.94 4.54 1.06
CA ILE A 120 -6.54 3.22 0.52
C ILE A 120 -7.72 2.25 0.56
N HIS A 121 -8.37 2.14 1.70
CA HIS A 121 -9.40 1.13 1.92
C HIS A 121 -10.73 1.45 1.22
N LEU A 122 -11.09 2.72 1.10
CA LEU A 122 -12.31 3.14 0.38
C LEU A 122 -12.10 3.26 -1.14
N ASN A 123 -10.88 3.14 -1.64
CA ASN A 123 -10.59 3.30 -3.07
C ASN A 123 -11.43 2.36 -3.98
N PRO A 124 -11.58 1.05 -3.68
CA PRO A 124 -12.42 0.16 -4.48
C PRO A 124 -13.88 0.61 -4.55
N VAL A 125 -14.44 1.14 -3.45
CA VAL A 125 -15.81 1.66 -3.40
C VAL A 125 -15.92 2.95 -4.21
N ARG A 126 -14.99 3.89 -4.02
CA ARG A 126 -14.95 5.17 -4.77
C ARG A 126 -14.83 4.95 -6.28
N ARG A 127 -14.25 3.82 -6.69
CA ARG A 127 -14.12 3.43 -8.09
C ARG A 127 -15.24 2.51 -8.58
N SER A 128 -16.28 2.32 -7.77
CA SER A 128 -17.45 1.49 -8.08
C SER A 128 -17.12 0.03 -8.44
N LEU A 129 -15.98 -0.49 -7.92
CA LEU A 129 -15.60 -1.89 -8.11
C LEU A 129 -16.38 -2.81 -7.17
N VAL A 130 -16.74 -2.31 -6.00
CA VAL A 130 -17.55 -3.00 -4.98
C VAL A 130 -18.45 -1.98 -4.29
N LYS A 131 -19.47 -2.45 -3.56
CA LYS A 131 -20.37 -1.58 -2.77
C LYS A 131 -19.81 -1.28 -1.38
N GLN A 132 -19.04 -2.20 -0.82
CA GLN A 132 -18.48 -2.11 0.54
C GLN A 132 -17.02 -2.54 0.50
N PRO A 133 -16.12 -1.94 1.30
CA PRO A 133 -14.68 -2.19 1.21
C PRO A 133 -14.27 -3.62 1.56
N GLU A 134 -15.01 -4.30 2.44
CA GLU A 134 -14.79 -5.71 2.78
C GLU A 134 -15.02 -6.68 1.62
N GLN A 135 -15.74 -6.27 0.59
CA GLN A 135 -15.97 -7.05 -0.62
C GLN A 135 -14.76 -7.08 -1.57
N TRP A 136 -13.74 -6.24 -1.30
CA TRP A 136 -12.52 -6.19 -2.11
C TRP A 136 -11.38 -6.95 -1.42
N PRO A 137 -11.09 -8.21 -1.82
CA PRO A 137 -10.11 -9.04 -1.13
C PRO A 137 -8.66 -8.57 -1.31
N TRP A 138 -8.40 -7.75 -2.33
CA TRP A 138 -7.06 -7.25 -2.68
C TRP A 138 -6.73 -5.93 -1.97
N SER A 139 -6.99 -5.89 -0.66
CA SER A 139 -6.79 -4.74 0.22
C SER A 139 -6.50 -5.22 1.64
N SER A 140 -5.77 -4.42 2.41
CA SER A 140 -5.57 -4.64 3.85
C SER A 140 -6.78 -4.28 4.72
N TYR A 141 -7.92 -3.89 4.14
CA TYR A 141 -9.11 -3.46 4.88
C TYR A 141 -9.59 -4.50 5.91
N ARG A 142 -9.71 -5.77 5.51
CA ARG A 142 -10.20 -6.84 6.39
C ARG A 142 -9.36 -7.01 7.65
N GLU A 143 -8.04 -6.86 7.52
CA GLU A 143 -7.11 -6.94 8.66
C GLU A 143 -7.29 -5.76 9.62
N TYR A 144 -7.49 -4.55 9.10
CA TYR A 144 -7.85 -3.36 9.91
C TYR A 144 -9.21 -3.48 10.57
N ALA A 145 -10.21 -4.04 9.89
CA ALA A 145 -11.55 -4.26 10.42
C ALA A 145 -11.62 -5.38 11.47
N GLY A 146 -10.52 -6.12 11.68
CA GLY A 146 -10.48 -7.29 12.55
C GLY A 146 -11.38 -8.44 12.05
N LEU A 147 -11.70 -8.44 10.76
CA LEU A 147 -12.31 -9.55 10.06
C LEU A 147 -11.23 -10.61 9.82
N ASP A 148 -11.65 -11.87 9.67
CA ASP A 148 -10.73 -13.02 9.65
C ASP A 148 -9.48 -12.80 8.78
N GLY A 149 -8.38 -12.41 9.45
CA GLY A 149 -7.08 -12.19 8.81
C GLY A 149 -6.47 -13.49 8.25
N ALA A 150 -6.88 -14.66 8.77
CA ALA A 150 -6.42 -15.95 8.29
C ALA A 150 -6.99 -16.24 6.88
N GLU A 151 -8.20 -15.81 6.59
CA GLU A 151 -8.75 -15.95 5.24
C GLU A 151 -8.07 -15.01 4.26
N GLN A 152 -7.79 -13.77 4.65
CA GLN A 152 -7.03 -12.84 3.83
C GLN A 152 -5.62 -13.34 3.55
N GLU A 153 -4.96 -13.93 4.56
CA GLU A 153 -3.64 -14.53 4.38
C GLU A 153 -3.68 -15.71 3.41
N ARG A 154 -4.70 -16.56 3.47
CA ARG A 154 -4.89 -17.66 2.51
C ARG A 154 -5.16 -17.17 1.09
N GLN A 155 -5.92 -16.07 0.94
CA GLN A 155 -6.27 -15.52 -0.37
C GLN A 155 -5.11 -14.74 -1.02
N CYS A 156 -4.37 -13.96 -0.26
CA CYS A 156 -3.35 -13.08 -0.83
C CYS A 156 -1.94 -13.23 -0.24
N GLY A 157 -1.76 -13.93 0.90
CA GLY A 157 -0.44 -14.18 1.50
C GLY A 157 0.31 -12.93 1.98
N LEU A 158 -0.39 -11.81 2.20
CA LEU A 158 0.23 -10.54 2.54
C LEU A 158 -0.42 -9.95 3.80
N LYS A 159 0.33 -9.96 4.91
CA LYS A 159 -0.05 -9.30 6.17
C LYS A 159 0.52 -7.91 6.27
N ILE A 160 -0.15 -7.04 7.02
CA ILE A 160 0.41 -5.74 7.39
C ILE A 160 1.29 -5.85 8.63
N ASP A 161 2.22 -4.92 8.74
CA ASP A 161 3.00 -4.69 9.96
C ASP A 161 2.25 -3.68 10.84
N PRO A 162 2.28 -3.81 12.17
CA PRO A 162 1.74 -2.79 13.05
C PRO A 162 2.47 -1.47 12.83
N ALA A 163 1.74 -0.36 12.77
CA ALA A 163 2.37 0.95 12.72
C ALA A 163 3.13 1.20 14.04
N ALA A 164 4.44 1.39 13.95
CA ALA A 164 5.24 1.71 15.13
C ALA A 164 4.89 3.12 15.61
N ARG A 165 4.47 3.24 16.87
CA ARG A 165 4.09 4.53 17.50
C ARG A 165 5.21 5.57 17.43
N ASP A 166 6.43 5.13 17.61
CA ASP A 166 7.64 5.98 17.66
C ASP A 166 8.04 6.53 16.28
N CYS A 167 7.48 5.99 15.22
CA CYS A 167 7.79 6.39 13.85
C CYS A 167 6.77 7.37 13.26
N LEU A 168 5.64 7.59 13.95
CA LEU A 168 4.68 8.63 13.58
C LEU A 168 5.12 9.94 14.27
N PRO A 169 5.16 11.07 13.55
CA PRO A 169 5.58 12.33 14.14
C PRO A 169 4.72 12.66 15.35
N THR A 170 5.36 12.76 16.50
CA THR A 170 4.75 13.00 17.81
C THR A 170 4.04 14.35 17.85
N ARG A 171 2.75 14.36 17.73
CA ARG A 171 1.87 15.42 18.24
C ARG A 171 0.43 14.94 18.52
N VAL A 172 0.27 13.76 19.10
CA VAL A 172 -0.98 13.41 19.79
C VAL A 172 -0.69 12.39 20.89
N GLN A 173 -0.74 12.82 22.14
CA GLN A 173 -0.94 11.95 23.29
C GLN A 173 -2.35 11.31 23.12
N GLY A 174 -2.43 9.98 23.13
CA GLY A 174 -3.73 9.27 23.20
C GLY A 174 -4.09 8.35 22.04
N PHE A 175 -3.16 7.98 21.16
CA PHE A 175 -3.45 7.02 20.10
C PHE A 175 -3.38 5.58 20.62
N GLU A 176 -4.51 5.00 20.98
CA GLU A 176 -4.66 3.55 21.08
C GLU A 176 -4.93 2.95 19.70
N ALA A 177 -4.10 1.96 19.29
CA ALA A 177 -4.12 1.33 17.97
C ALA A 177 -5.31 0.39 17.77
N LYS A 178 -6.54 0.82 18.07
CA LYS A 178 -7.79 0.09 17.87
C LYS A 178 -8.87 0.97 17.23
N SER A 179 -8.55 1.71 16.18
CA SER A 179 -9.62 2.28 15.38
C SER A 179 -10.12 1.22 14.39
N ARG A 180 -11.10 0.42 14.81
CA ARG A 180 -11.92 -0.31 13.84
C ARG A 180 -12.69 0.71 13.01
N PRO A 181 -12.78 0.54 11.70
CA PRO A 181 -13.68 1.36 10.91
C PRO A 181 -15.11 1.18 11.42
N ASP A 182 -15.91 2.26 11.38
CA ASP A 182 -17.34 2.16 11.67
C ASP A 182 -18.05 1.33 10.57
N PRO A 183 -19.33 0.98 10.75
CA PRO A 183 -20.10 0.24 9.76
C PRO A 183 -20.20 0.91 8.39
N SER A 184 -19.89 2.21 8.28
CA SER A 184 -19.81 2.94 7.01
C SER A 184 -18.41 2.94 6.39
N GLY A 185 -17.45 2.22 7.00
CA GLY A 185 -16.05 2.15 6.55
C GLY A 185 -15.20 3.35 6.92
N ARG A 186 -15.70 4.26 7.78
CA ARG A 186 -14.93 5.41 8.26
C ARG A 186 -14.14 5.02 9.51
N TYR A 187 -12.89 5.42 9.55
CA TYR A 187 -12.08 5.32 10.77
C TYR A 187 -12.53 6.43 11.72
N LEU A 188 -13.17 6.04 12.83
CA LEU A 188 -13.55 6.99 13.87
C LEU A 188 -12.27 7.69 14.35
N ALA A 189 -12.22 8.99 14.18
CA ALA A 189 -11.27 9.81 14.90
C ALA A 189 -11.51 9.57 16.38
N LEU A 190 -10.53 9.02 17.10
CA LEU A 190 -10.60 8.93 18.55
C LEU A 190 -10.72 10.36 19.08
N PRO A 191 -11.63 10.60 20.04
CA PRO A 191 -11.70 11.90 20.69
C PRO A 191 -10.32 12.23 21.29
N LEU A 192 -9.91 13.48 21.11
CA LEU A 192 -8.70 14.08 21.69
C LEU A 192 -8.68 13.99 23.21
#